data_9058e39d489a55edc57405a7a323f723
#
_entry.id   9058e39d489a55edc57405a7a323f723
#
_cell.length_a   1.000
_cell.length_b   1.000
_cell.length_c   1.000
_cell.angle_alpha   90.00
_cell.angle_beta   90.00
_cell.angle_gamma   90.00
#
_symmetry.space_group_name_H-M   'P 1'
#
loop_
_entity.id
_entity.type
_entity.pdbx_description
1 polymer ?
#
loop_
_entity_poly.entity_id
_entity_poly.type
_entity_poly.pdbx_seq_one_letter_code
_entity_poly.pdbx_strand_id
1 'polypeptide(L)'
;MLKKLVNISYSVLISLALVISIAYYHTLWWERENYTAGLNVNYINAKTMILFLILTCLSYIMVKNVGKISDNLKIINNQGEVQDLKNIFWKSLICNLLTWGIWFMVFAPGAGMNDTINIFIKSYKNDNCPFVYQILIWYGMKLLKYLIKDMAWCYGCLVCIQMLVSAIIFASVISWLSEKNVKKKILYILIAYYSLLPVIADYSITLVKDTLYAVFLLKFMVLLYDIVNSNGEFLKKNGNLTKTVLVAIAVCCFRSNGTVVCICSLIVTLFVIKKNRKRFLLLMIVVLVANTVV
;
A
#
# COMPACT_ATOMS: atom_id res chain seq x y z
N MET A 1 28.48 -12.42 5.71
CA MET A 1 28.24 -11.62 6.92
C MET A 1 27.11 -10.59 6.71
N LEU A 2 27.12 -9.76 5.67
CA LEU A 2 26.13 -8.73 5.39
C LEU A 2 24.68 -9.27 5.27
N LYS A 3 24.44 -10.36 4.51
CA LYS A 3 23.11 -10.99 4.36
C LYS A 3 22.51 -11.44 5.70
N LYS A 4 23.35 -11.92 6.63
CA LYS A 4 22.93 -12.34 7.97
C LYS A 4 22.53 -11.15 8.84
N LEU A 5 23.29 -10.05 8.79
CA LEU A 5 22.96 -8.79 9.47
C LEU A 5 21.66 -8.18 8.97
N VAL A 6 21.47 -8.16 7.65
CA VAL A 6 20.23 -7.66 7.03
C VAL A 6 19.02 -8.48 7.48
N ASN A 7 19.10 -9.81 7.50
CA ASN A 7 18.02 -10.66 7.98
C ASN A 7 17.69 -10.42 9.46
N ILE A 8 18.72 -10.22 10.30
CA ILE A 8 18.52 -9.89 11.73
C ILE A 8 17.82 -8.53 11.87
N SER A 9 18.26 -7.51 11.13
CA SER A 9 17.64 -6.17 11.18
C SER A 9 16.18 -6.21 10.77
N TYR A 10 15.81 -6.90 9.70
CA TYR A 10 14.41 -7.08 9.30
C TYR A 10 13.61 -7.82 10.36
N SER A 11 14.17 -8.87 10.96
CA SER A 11 13.48 -9.64 12.00
C SER A 11 13.21 -8.80 13.24
N VAL A 12 14.16 -7.97 13.67
CA VAL A 12 14.00 -7.06 14.78
C VAL A 12 12.93 -6.00 14.48
N LEU A 13 12.93 -5.40 13.28
CA LEU A 13 11.94 -4.40 12.89
C LEU A 13 10.53 -4.99 12.84
N ILE A 14 10.35 -6.17 12.26
CA ILE A 14 9.05 -6.86 12.20
C ILE A 14 8.55 -7.16 13.62
N SER A 15 9.41 -7.66 14.49
CA SER A 15 9.05 -8.01 15.86
C SER A 15 8.71 -6.79 16.70
N LEU A 16 9.45 -5.70 16.52
CA LEU A 16 9.18 -4.42 17.18
C LEU A 16 7.80 -3.89 16.76
N ALA A 17 7.49 -3.89 15.46
CA ALA A 17 6.20 -3.47 14.95
C ALA A 17 5.06 -4.34 15.50
N LEU A 18 5.23 -5.68 15.57
CA LEU A 18 4.23 -6.59 16.12
C LEU A 18 4.01 -6.36 17.63
N VAL A 19 5.08 -6.21 18.41
CA VAL A 19 4.97 -5.97 19.86
C VAL A 19 4.28 -4.63 20.14
N ILE A 20 4.66 -3.56 19.41
CA ILE A 20 3.99 -2.26 19.54
C ILE A 20 2.51 -2.39 19.17
N SER A 21 2.19 -3.09 18.09
CA SER A 21 0.79 -3.31 17.66
C SER A 21 -0.02 -4.09 18.70
N ILE A 22 0.56 -5.14 19.28
CA ILE A 22 -0.08 -5.95 20.34
C ILE A 22 -0.28 -5.13 21.61
N ALA A 23 0.75 -4.37 22.02
CA ALA A 23 0.66 -3.50 23.20
C ALA A 23 -0.40 -2.42 23.00
N TYR A 24 -0.45 -1.78 21.82
CA TYR A 24 -1.46 -0.78 21.48
C TYR A 24 -2.88 -1.37 21.44
N TYR A 25 -3.05 -2.57 20.86
CA TYR A 25 -4.33 -3.25 20.80
C TYR A 25 -4.84 -3.66 22.19
N HIS A 26 -3.94 -4.11 23.07
CA HIS A 26 -4.29 -4.51 24.44
C HIS A 26 -4.76 -3.30 25.26
N THR A 27 -4.12 -2.13 25.09
CA THR A 27 -4.57 -0.88 25.72
C THR A 27 -5.95 -0.45 25.22
N LEU A 28 -6.23 -0.54 23.93
CA LEU A 28 -7.51 -0.14 23.36
C LEU A 28 -8.69 -1.05 23.80
N TRP A 29 -8.44 -2.33 24.05
CA TRP A 29 -9.52 -3.28 24.39
C TRP A 29 -9.85 -3.34 25.88
N TRP A 30 -8.86 -3.17 26.74
CA TRP A 30 -9.03 -3.37 28.20
C TRP A 30 -9.42 -2.11 28.96
N GLU A 31 -9.10 -0.94 28.41
CA GLU A 31 -9.35 0.36 29.06
C GLU A 31 -10.46 1.17 28.37
N ARG A 32 -11.48 0.51 27.84
CA ARG A 32 -12.61 1.18 27.18
C ARG A 32 -13.35 2.19 28.05
N GLU A 33 -13.21 2.12 29.38
CA GLU A 33 -13.86 3.03 30.34
C GLU A 33 -13.03 4.29 30.66
N ASN A 34 -11.72 4.29 30.39
CA ASN A 34 -10.84 5.43 30.67
C ASN A 34 -9.95 5.75 29.47
N TYR A 35 -10.53 6.42 28.49
CA TYR A 35 -9.84 6.83 27.27
C TYR A 35 -8.82 7.94 27.56
N THR A 36 -7.62 7.59 27.99
CA THR A 36 -6.46 8.46 27.88
C THR A 36 -5.62 7.98 26.70
N ALA A 37 -5.68 8.74 25.58
CA ALA A 37 -4.88 8.47 24.39
C ALA A 37 -3.38 8.64 24.74
N GLY A 38 -2.71 7.53 25.07
CA GLY A 38 -1.28 7.50 25.32
C GLY A 38 -0.77 6.07 25.38
N LEU A 39 0.41 5.82 24.83
CA LEU A 39 1.15 4.58 25.07
C LEU A 39 1.39 4.46 26.58
N ASN A 40 0.67 3.58 27.23
CA ASN A 40 0.88 3.31 28.64
C ASN A 40 2.22 2.57 28.80
N VAL A 41 3.25 3.27 29.28
CA VAL A 41 4.63 2.75 29.44
C VAL A 41 4.69 1.51 30.34
N ASN A 42 3.64 1.25 31.13
CA ASN A 42 3.52 0.08 32.00
C ASN A 42 3.41 -1.26 31.24
N TYR A 43 3.25 -1.22 29.89
CA TYR A 43 3.25 -2.44 29.07
C TYR A 43 4.67 -2.92 28.69
N ILE A 44 5.71 -2.16 28.96
CA ILE A 44 7.09 -2.62 28.84
C ILE A 44 7.43 -3.40 30.12
N ASN A 45 6.99 -4.62 30.18
CA ASN A 45 7.24 -5.55 31.28
C ASN A 45 8.04 -6.78 30.78
N ALA A 46 8.46 -7.62 31.70
CA ALA A 46 9.22 -8.84 31.36
C ALA A 46 8.50 -9.73 30.35
N LYS A 47 7.14 -9.80 30.38
CA LYS A 47 6.34 -10.59 29.44
C LYS A 47 6.43 -10.05 28.00
N THR A 48 6.36 -8.73 27.81
CA THR A 48 6.51 -8.11 26.48
C THR A 48 7.92 -8.24 25.93
N MET A 49 8.95 -8.20 26.82
CA MET A 49 10.34 -8.47 26.38
C MET A 49 10.54 -9.91 25.95
N ILE A 50 9.99 -10.88 26.69
CA ILE A 50 10.02 -12.30 26.28
C ILE A 50 9.28 -12.51 24.97
N LEU A 51 8.10 -11.90 24.80
CA LEU A 51 7.33 -11.95 23.57
C LEU A 51 8.14 -11.35 22.38
N PHE A 52 8.81 -10.23 22.60
CA PHE A 52 9.69 -9.62 21.59
C PHE A 52 10.81 -10.57 21.15
N LEU A 53 11.48 -11.23 22.09
CA LEU A 53 12.53 -12.20 21.77
C LEU A 53 11.99 -13.40 20.99
N ILE A 54 10.85 -13.96 21.41
CA ILE A 54 10.19 -15.06 20.70
C ILE A 54 9.81 -14.65 19.26
N LEU A 55 9.17 -13.49 19.11
CA LEU A 55 8.78 -12.98 17.80
C LEU A 55 10.00 -12.69 16.92
N THR A 56 11.12 -12.22 17.50
CA THR A 56 12.36 -12.00 16.76
C THR A 56 12.95 -13.30 16.25
N CYS A 57 12.96 -14.35 17.06
CA CYS A 57 13.41 -15.69 16.62
C CYS A 57 12.50 -16.25 15.51
N LEU A 58 11.18 -16.17 15.68
CA LEU A 58 10.22 -16.64 14.68
C LEU A 58 10.34 -15.85 13.37
N SER A 59 10.41 -14.52 13.44
CA SER A 59 10.59 -13.67 12.27
C SER A 59 11.91 -13.95 11.55
N TYR A 60 12.99 -14.22 12.30
CA TYR A 60 14.27 -14.59 11.71
C TYR A 60 14.20 -15.92 10.95
N ILE A 61 13.53 -16.93 11.53
CA ILE A 61 13.30 -18.23 10.87
C ILE A 61 12.46 -18.02 9.60
N MET A 62 11.40 -17.21 9.66
CA MET A 62 10.56 -16.90 8.50
C MET A 62 11.35 -16.20 7.40
N VAL A 63 12.06 -15.11 7.69
CA VAL A 63 12.87 -14.35 6.72
C VAL A 63 13.93 -15.23 6.07
N LYS A 64 14.61 -16.07 6.87
CA LYS A 64 15.62 -17.03 6.36
C LYS A 64 14.99 -18.09 5.44
N ASN A 65 13.81 -18.60 5.80
CA ASN A 65 13.13 -19.62 4.99
C ASN A 65 12.53 -19.05 3.72
N VAL A 66 11.95 -17.84 3.77
CA VAL A 66 11.49 -17.14 2.56
C VAL A 66 12.64 -16.95 1.55
N GLY A 67 13.84 -16.57 2.02
CA GLY A 67 15.02 -16.50 1.16
C GLY A 67 15.37 -17.84 0.50
N LYS A 68 15.36 -18.93 1.27
CA LYS A 68 15.62 -20.29 0.74
C LYS A 68 14.53 -20.75 -0.24
N ILE A 69 13.25 -20.48 0.08
CA ILE A 69 12.12 -20.82 -0.79
C ILE A 69 12.24 -20.05 -2.11
N SER A 70 12.59 -18.77 -2.05
CA SER A 70 12.81 -17.93 -3.22
C SER A 70 13.94 -18.48 -4.12
N ASP A 71 15.07 -18.87 -3.51
CA ASP A 71 16.21 -19.47 -4.22
C ASP A 71 15.83 -20.83 -4.85
N ASN A 72 15.08 -21.66 -4.12
CA ASN A 72 14.66 -23.00 -4.58
C ASN A 72 13.57 -22.97 -5.66
N LEU A 73 12.64 -22.02 -5.59
CA LEU A 73 11.55 -21.91 -6.57
C LEU A 73 12.03 -21.40 -7.93
N LYS A 74 13.32 -20.96 -8.06
CA LYS A 74 13.81 -20.31 -9.30
C LYS A 74 12.72 -19.41 -9.90
N ILE A 75 12.27 -18.45 -9.11
CA ILE A 75 11.13 -17.56 -9.45
C ILE A 75 11.44 -16.77 -10.72
N ILE A 76 12.73 -16.47 -10.93
CA ILE A 76 13.20 -15.74 -12.11
C ILE A 76 13.53 -16.75 -13.21
N ASN A 77 13.08 -16.48 -14.42
CA ASN A 77 13.40 -17.27 -15.59
C ASN A 77 14.76 -16.81 -16.14
N ASN A 78 15.75 -17.69 -16.13
CA ASN A 78 17.09 -17.41 -16.67
C ASN A 78 17.14 -17.51 -18.22
N GLN A 79 16.12 -18.11 -18.83
CA GLN A 79 15.99 -18.15 -20.28
C GLN A 79 15.12 -16.98 -20.71
N GLY A 80 15.67 -16.08 -21.52
CA GLY A 80 15.06 -14.84 -21.98
C GLY A 80 13.83 -15.04 -22.89
N GLU A 81 12.80 -15.72 -22.39
CA GLU A 81 11.50 -15.66 -23.06
C GLU A 81 11.03 -14.22 -23.03
N VAL A 82 10.99 -13.59 -24.18
CA VAL A 82 10.36 -12.27 -24.35
C VAL A 82 8.91 -12.39 -23.89
N GLN A 83 8.62 -11.86 -22.71
CA GLN A 83 7.25 -11.84 -22.20
C GLN A 83 6.53 -10.65 -22.83
N ASP A 84 5.34 -10.91 -23.39
CA ASP A 84 4.49 -9.84 -23.90
C ASP A 84 3.89 -9.05 -22.72
N LEU A 85 4.62 -8.04 -22.28
CA LEU A 85 4.28 -7.19 -21.13
C LEU A 85 2.92 -6.54 -21.27
N LYS A 86 2.60 -6.07 -22.49
CA LYS A 86 1.34 -5.40 -22.77
C LYS A 86 0.16 -6.37 -22.61
N ASN A 87 0.32 -7.58 -23.09
CA ASN A 87 -0.72 -8.61 -22.96
C ASN A 87 -0.97 -9.02 -21.51
N ILE A 88 0.09 -9.16 -20.69
CA ILE A 88 -0.02 -9.49 -19.27
C ILE A 88 -0.72 -8.36 -18.49
N PHE A 89 -0.40 -7.10 -18.78
CA PHE A 89 -1.08 -5.96 -18.18
C PHE A 89 -2.58 -6.00 -18.45
N TRP A 90 -2.98 -6.13 -19.72
CA TRP A 90 -4.39 -6.15 -20.09
C TRP A 90 -5.14 -7.36 -19.55
N LYS A 91 -4.53 -8.54 -19.54
CA LYS A 91 -5.12 -9.73 -18.91
C LYS A 91 -5.40 -9.50 -17.43
N SER A 92 -4.42 -8.97 -16.69
CA SER A 92 -4.60 -8.66 -15.26
C SER A 92 -5.70 -7.63 -15.04
N LEU A 93 -5.69 -6.54 -15.82
CA LEU A 93 -6.68 -5.47 -15.71
C LEU A 93 -8.11 -6.01 -15.97
N ILE A 94 -8.29 -6.73 -17.05
CA ILE A 94 -9.60 -7.28 -17.45
C ILE A 94 -10.07 -8.31 -16.41
N CYS A 95 -9.22 -9.23 -15.97
CA CYS A 95 -9.59 -10.21 -14.94
C CYS A 95 -10.05 -9.52 -13.65
N ASN A 96 -9.30 -8.53 -13.16
CA ASN A 96 -9.69 -7.79 -11.95
C ASN A 96 -11.04 -7.07 -12.15
N LEU A 97 -11.21 -6.34 -13.24
CA LEU A 97 -12.45 -5.58 -13.50
C LEU A 97 -13.67 -6.48 -13.69
N LEU A 98 -13.52 -7.63 -14.35
CA LEU A 98 -14.61 -8.58 -14.53
C LEU A 98 -15.05 -9.19 -13.19
N THR A 99 -14.12 -9.69 -12.41
CA THR A 99 -14.46 -10.34 -11.14
C THR A 99 -14.98 -9.34 -10.10
N TRP A 100 -14.32 -8.20 -9.93
CA TRP A 100 -14.79 -7.15 -9.01
C TRP A 100 -16.07 -6.48 -9.51
N GLY A 101 -16.28 -6.41 -10.84
CA GLY A 101 -17.51 -5.93 -11.44
C GLY A 101 -18.70 -6.83 -11.10
N ILE A 102 -18.53 -8.15 -11.03
CA ILE A 102 -19.57 -9.08 -10.54
C ILE A 102 -19.91 -8.77 -9.08
N TRP A 103 -18.90 -8.58 -8.22
CA TRP A 103 -19.10 -8.18 -6.83
C TRP A 103 -19.84 -6.83 -6.74
N PHE A 104 -19.41 -5.85 -7.55
CA PHE A 104 -20.08 -4.55 -7.60
C PHE A 104 -21.55 -4.67 -8.01
N MET A 105 -21.89 -5.51 -8.98
CA MET A 105 -23.29 -5.71 -9.38
C MET A 105 -24.14 -6.33 -8.27
N VAL A 106 -23.57 -7.23 -7.47
CA VAL A 106 -24.27 -7.87 -6.34
C VAL A 106 -24.50 -6.87 -5.20
N PHE A 107 -23.55 -5.98 -4.95
CA PHE A 107 -23.58 -5.01 -3.84
C PHE A 107 -23.81 -3.56 -4.31
N ALA A 108 -24.36 -3.38 -5.52
CA ALA A 108 -24.56 -2.04 -6.07
C ALA A 108 -25.40 -1.15 -5.14
N PRO A 109 -25.01 0.10 -4.99
CA PRO A 109 -23.97 0.87 -5.66
C PRO A 109 -22.57 0.78 -4.99
N GLY A 110 -22.30 -0.25 -4.26
CA GLY A 110 -21.06 -0.53 -3.50
C GLY A 110 -21.31 -0.63 -2.00
N ALA A 111 -20.35 -1.17 -1.28
CA ALA A 111 -20.42 -1.28 0.17
C ALA A 111 -20.00 0.03 0.85
N GLY A 112 -20.73 0.46 1.87
CA GLY A 112 -20.47 1.69 2.60
C GLY A 112 -19.74 1.44 3.91
N MET A 113 -18.75 2.29 4.22
CA MET A 113 -18.10 2.37 5.53
C MET A 113 -18.55 3.62 6.27
N ASN A 114 -18.73 3.52 7.59
CA ASN A 114 -19.16 4.63 8.44
C ASN A 114 -18.30 5.88 8.26
N ASP A 115 -16.98 5.73 8.11
CA ASP A 115 -16.05 6.85 7.90
C ASP A 115 -16.42 7.65 6.65
N THR A 116 -16.69 6.98 5.55
CA THR A 116 -17.00 7.60 4.27
C THR A 116 -18.45 8.15 4.27
N ILE A 117 -19.39 7.40 4.82
CA ILE A 117 -20.80 7.81 4.93
C ILE A 117 -20.92 9.08 5.79
N ASN A 118 -20.17 9.19 6.87
CA ASN A 118 -20.16 10.38 7.72
C ASN A 118 -19.69 11.65 6.99
N ILE A 119 -18.79 11.53 6.00
CA ILE A 119 -18.35 12.67 5.17
C ILE A 119 -19.55 13.23 4.37
N PHE A 120 -20.49 12.38 3.95
CA PHE A 120 -21.70 12.82 3.24
C PHE A 120 -22.75 13.43 4.13
N ILE A 121 -22.97 12.82 5.32
CA ILE A 121 -24.09 13.17 6.20
C ILE A 121 -23.76 14.36 7.10
N LYS A 122 -22.55 14.42 7.66
CA LYS A 122 -22.17 15.38 8.72
C LYS A 122 -21.40 16.60 8.23
N SER A 123 -21.31 16.86 6.93
CA SER A 123 -20.35 17.81 6.34
C SER A 123 -18.89 17.33 6.45
N TYR A 124 -18.05 17.82 5.56
CA TYR A 124 -16.69 17.33 5.25
C TYR A 124 -15.68 17.18 6.41
N LYS A 125 -16.06 17.49 7.66
CA LYS A 125 -15.18 17.32 8.82
C LYS A 125 -15.39 15.97 9.50
N ASN A 126 -14.49 15.04 9.21
CA ASN A 126 -14.38 13.79 9.95
C ASN A 126 -12.93 13.64 10.43
N ASP A 127 -12.69 13.81 11.72
CA ASP A 127 -11.35 13.77 12.33
C ASP A 127 -10.62 12.44 12.11
N ASN A 128 -11.35 11.38 11.79
CA ASN A 128 -10.80 10.06 11.52
C ASN A 128 -10.33 9.87 10.07
N CYS A 129 -10.54 10.85 9.20
CA CYS A 129 -10.18 10.76 7.79
C CYS A 129 -9.14 11.83 7.40
N PRO A 130 -8.13 11.49 6.58
CA PRO A 130 -7.21 12.48 6.04
C PRO A 130 -7.95 13.56 5.25
N PHE A 131 -7.51 14.80 5.39
CA PHE A 131 -8.17 15.97 4.81
C PHE A 131 -8.34 15.86 3.28
N VAL A 132 -7.30 15.42 2.58
CA VAL A 132 -7.35 15.27 1.11
C VAL A 132 -8.37 14.21 0.68
N TYR A 133 -8.46 13.09 1.41
CA TYR A 133 -9.47 12.08 1.13
C TYR A 133 -10.88 12.65 1.29
N GLN A 134 -11.12 13.42 2.37
CA GLN A 134 -12.41 14.07 2.60
C GLN A 134 -12.78 15.03 1.47
N ILE A 135 -11.83 15.85 1.03
CA ILE A 135 -12.03 16.78 -0.09
C ILE A 135 -12.39 16.01 -1.37
N LEU A 136 -11.62 14.98 -1.72
CA LEU A 136 -11.86 14.18 -2.91
C LEU A 136 -13.28 13.58 -2.92
N ILE A 137 -13.69 13.00 -1.81
CA ILE A 137 -15.01 12.39 -1.68
C ILE A 137 -16.11 13.45 -1.73
N TRP A 138 -15.98 14.51 -0.94
CA TRP A 138 -17.02 15.55 -0.86
C TRP A 138 -17.19 16.31 -2.17
N TYR A 139 -16.09 16.78 -2.79
CA TYR A 139 -16.17 17.46 -4.09
C TYR A 139 -16.53 16.50 -5.22
N GLY A 140 -16.05 15.26 -5.19
CA GLY A 140 -16.45 14.22 -6.14
C GLY A 140 -17.96 13.99 -6.13
N MET A 141 -18.55 13.84 -4.94
CA MET A 141 -20.00 13.72 -4.79
C MET A 141 -20.74 14.98 -5.26
N LYS A 142 -20.27 16.17 -4.88
CA LYS A 142 -20.88 17.44 -5.30
C LYS A 142 -20.86 17.58 -6.82
N LEU A 143 -19.76 17.25 -7.47
CA LEU A 143 -19.64 17.29 -8.93
C LEU A 143 -20.57 16.27 -9.60
N LEU A 144 -20.58 15.04 -9.11
CA LEU A 144 -21.41 13.98 -9.68
C LEU A 144 -22.92 14.29 -9.52
N LYS A 145 -23.30 14.96 -8.44
CA LYS A 145 -24.71 15.36 -8.22
C LYS A 145 -25.24 16.29 -9.30
N TYR A 146 -24.41 17.05 -9.99
CA TYR A 146 -24.84 17.84 -11.16
C TYR A 146 -25.23 16.96 -12.35
N LEU A 147 -24.61 15.77 -12.48
CA LEU A 147 -24.83 14.85 -13.59
C LEU A 147 -25.87 13.78 -13.22
N ILE A 148 -25.82 13.31 -11.98
CA ILE A 148 -26.61 12.18 -11.47
C ILE A 148 -27.42 12.70 -10.27
N LYS A 149 -28.74 12.72 -10.39
CA LYS A 149 -29.63 13.21 -9.31
C LYS A 149 -29.64 12.30 -8.09
N ASP A 150 -29.44 11.00 -8.30
CA ASP A 150 -29.44 9.98 -7.24
C ASP A 150 -28.08 9.92 -6.54
N MET A 151 -28.11 10.15 -5.22
CA MET A 151 -26.92 10.13 -4.36
C MET A 151 -26.27 8.75 -4.26
N ALA A 152 -27.06 7.68 -4.31
CA ALA A 152 -26.54 6.31 -4.26
C ALA A 152 -25.70 6.00 -5.49
N TRP A 153 -26.15 6.40 -6.67
CA TRP A 153 -25.37 6.24 -7.90
C TRP A 153 -24.17 7.19 -8.01
N CYS A 154 -24.22 8.38 -7.41
CA CYS A 154 -23.04 9.22 -7.25
C CYS A 154 -21.95 8.48 -6.45
N TYR A 155 -22.35 7.84 -5.34
CA TYR A 155 -21.46 6.99 -4.55
C TYR A 155 -20.92 5.84 -5.39
N GLY A 156 -21.75 5.12 -6.12
CA GLY A 156 -21.34 4.04 -7.01
C GLY A 156 -20.32 4.44 -8.06
N CYS A 157 -20.44 5.66 -8.61
CA CYS A 157 -19.42 6.19 -9.54
C CYS A 157 -18.06 6.36 -8.87
N LEU A 158 -18.01 6.86 -7.63
CA LEU A 158 -16.75 6.98 -6.89
C LEU A 158 -16.16 5.60 -6.59
N VAL A 159 -16.97 4.61 -6.25
CA VAL A 159 -16.56 3.22 -6.09
C VAL A 159 -15.96 2.68 -7.40
N CYS A 160 -16.62 2.91 -8.53
CA CYS A 160 -16.09 2.50 -9.84
C CYS A 160 -14.74 3.14 -10.16
N ILE A 161 -14.56 4.42 -9.83
CA ILE A 161 -13.27 5.11 -10.00
C ILE A 161 -12.20 4.47 -9.12
N GLN A 162 -12.48 4.22 -7.83
CA GLN A 162 -11.56 3.52 -6.92
C GLN A 162 -11.20 2.12 -7.45
N MET A 163 -12.19 1.36 -7.89
CA MET A 163 -12.03 0.03 -8.45
C MET A 163 -11.11 0.06 -9.69
N LEU A 164 -11.34 1.01 -10.60
CA LEU A 164 -10.53 1.18 -11.81
C LEU A 164 -9.08 1.54 -11.47
N VAL A 165 -8.86 2.51 -10.57
CA VAL A 165 -7.52 2.91 -10.13
C VAL A 165 -6.78 1.73 -9.50
N SER A 166 -7.45 0.98 -8.63
CA SER A 166 -6.88 -0.20 -7.98
C SER A 166 -6.51 -1.29 -9.00
N ALA A 167 -7.39 -1.59 -9.95
CA ALA A 167 -7.14 -2.58 -11.00
C ALA A 167 -5.95 -2.18 -11.90
N ILE A 168 -5.82 -0.90 -12.28
CA ILE A 168 -4.70 -0.38 -13.05
C ILE A 168 -3.38 -0.53 -12.28
N ILE A 169 -3.38 -0.22 -10.98
CA ILE A 169 -2.17 -0.33 -10.16
C ILE A 169 -1.75 -1.79 -10.02
N PHE A 170 -2.66 -2.72 -9.69
CA PHE A 170 -2.35 -4.15 -9.64
C PHE A 170 -1.84 -4.67 -10.99
N ALA A 171 -2.51 -4.34 -12.09
CA ALA A 171 -2.05 -4.74 -13.44
C ALA A 171 -0.65 -4.19 -13.74
N SER A 172 -0.35 -2.94 -13.34
CA SER A 172 0.97 -2.35 -13.53
C SER A 172 2.07 -3.02 -12.68
N VAL A 173 1.72 -3.54 -11.51
CA VAL A 173 2.66 -4.31 -10.66
C VAL A 173 2.93 -5.67 -11.26
N ILE A 174 1.90 -6.36 -11.75
CA ILE A 174 2.06 -7.65 -12.45
C ILE A 174 2.91 -7.50 -13.72
N SER A 175 2.67 -6.45 -14.51
CA SER A 175 3.49 -6.13 -15.69
C SER A 175 4.95 -5.86 -15.31
N TRP A 176 5.18 -5.10 -14.23
CA TRP A 176 6.53 -4.86 -13.70
C TRP A 176 7.23 -6.15 -13.24
N LEU A 177 6.52 -7.07 -12.60
CA LEU A 177 7.07 -8.40 -12.26
C LEU A 177 7.45 -9.19 -13.52
N SER A 178 6.68 -9.07 -14.60
CA SER A 178 7.00 -9.65 -15.89
C SER A 178 8.29 -9.04 -16.49
N GLU A 179 8.49 -7.72 -16.37
CA GLU A 179 9.75 -7.05 -16.75
C GLU A 179 10.97 -7.57 -15.96
N LYS A 180 10.75 -8.04 -14.74
CA LYS A 180 11.80 -8.67 -13.90
C LYS A 180 11.97 -10.16 -14.19
N ASN A 181 11.44 -10.65 -15.31
CA ASN A 181 11.53 -12.05 -15.74
C ASN A 181 10.94 -13.07 -14.75
N VAL A 182 9.93 -12.68 -13.99
CA VAL A 182 9.19 -13.62 -13.13
C VAL A 182 8.46 -14.63 -14.00
N LYS A 183 8.50 -15.93 -13.65
CA LYS A 183 7.88 -17.00 -14.41
C LYS A 183 6.41 -16.76 -14.67
N LYS A 184 5.94 -17.01 -15.91
CA LYS A 184 4.55 -16.83 -16.32
C LYS A 184 3.55 -17.51 -15.38
N LYS A 185 3.84 -18.72 -14.91
CA LYS A 185 3.00 -19.44 -13.95
C LYS A 185 2.73 -18.64 -12.68
N ILE A 186 3.76 -17.97 -12.14
CA ILE A 186 3.64 -17.15 -10.94
C ILE A 186 2.80 -15.90 -11.23
N LEU A 187 3.01 -15.27 -12.39
CA LEU A 187 2.22 -14.10 -12.79
C LEU A 187 0.72 -14.45 -12.89
N TYR A 188 0.38 -15.59 -13.48
CA TYR A 188 -1.02 -16.04 -13.56
C TYR A 188 -1.60 -16.40 -12.19
N ILE A 189 -0.82 -16.99 -11.29
CA ILE A 189 -1.23 -17.21 -9.90
C ILE A 189 -1.53 -15.88 -9.19
N LEU A 190 -0.68 -14.87 -9.39
CA LEU A 190 -0.91 -13.54 -8.81
C LEU A 190 -2.13 -12.84 -9.42
N ILE A 191 -2.35 -12.98 -10.74
CA ILE A 191 -3.57 -12.46 -11.38
C ILE A 191 -4.80 -13.11 -10.75
N ALA A 192 -4.82 -14.45 -10.64
CA ALA A 192 -5.91 -15.18 -10.00
C ALA A 192 -6.10 -14.77 -8.54
N TYR A 193 -5.01 -14.59 -7.79
CA TYR A 193 -5.04 -14.13 -6.40
C TYR A 193 -5.71 -12.77 -6.27
N TYR A 194 -5.27 -11.77 -7.03
CA TYR A 194 -5.84 -10.43 -6.95
C TYR A 194 -7.28 -10.34 -7.46
N SER A 195 -7.62 -11.13 -8.47
CA SER A 195 -8.95 -11.10 -9.05
C SER A 195 -9.98 -11.92 -8.26
N LEU A 196 -9.61 -13.10 -7.75
CA LEU A 196 -10.56 -14.04 -7.16
C LEU A 196 -10.66 -13.97 -5.64
N LEU A 197 -9.68 -13.36 -4.94
CA LEU A 197 -9.73 -13.32 -3.48
C LEU A 197 -10.87 -12.41 -3.00
N PRO A 198 -11.89 -12.93 -2.27
CA PRO A 198 -13.08 -12.17 -1.90
C PRO A 198 -12.76 -10.89 -1.13
N VAL A 199 -11.77 -10.93 -0.25
CA VAL A 199 -11.34 -9.77 0.55
C VAL A 199 -10.86 -8.62 -0.34
N ILE A 200 -10.12 -8.90 -1.42
CA ILE A 200 -9.65 -7.87 -2.34
C ILE A 200 -10.83 -7.30 -3.14
N ALA A 201 -11.74 -8.16 -3.59
CA ALA A 201 -12.94 -7.73 -4.29
C ALA A 201 -13.83 -6.85 -3.40
N ASP A 202 -14.06 -7.25 -2.13
CA ASP A 202 -14.84 -6.49 -1.17
C ASP A 202 -14.24 -5.11 -0.90
N TYR A 203 -12.93 -5.03 -0.61
CA TYR A 203 -12.25 -3.74 -0.45
C TYR A 203 -12.24 -2.89 -1.72
N SER A 204 -12.26 -3.50 -2.91
CA SER A 204 -12.28 -2.74 -4.17
C SER A 204 -13.61 -2.03 -4.40
N ILE A 205 -14.73 -2.62 -3.95
CA ILE A 205 -16.09 -2.07 -4.08
C ILE A 205 -16.54 -1.28 -2.84
N THR A 206 -15.76 -1.28 -1.78
CA THR A 206 -16.00 -0.49 -0.57
C THR A 206 -15.23 0.82 -0.67
N LEU A 207 -15.93 1.96 -0.70
CA LEU A 207 -15.29 3.26 -0.76
C LEU A 207 -14.66 3.58 0.60
N VAL A 208 -13.35 3.34 0.70
CA VAL A 208 -12.57 3.54 1.93
C VAL A 208 -11.15 4.02 1.61
N LYS A 209 -10.66 4.93 2.45
CA LYS A 209 -9.30 5.50 2.33
C LYS A 209 -8.19 4.44 2.29
N ASP A 210 -8.40 3.34 3.04
CA ASP A 210 -7.38 2.29 3.21
C ASP A 210 -7.13 1.50 1.92
N THR A 211 -8.12 1.33 1.05
CA THR A 211 -7.96 0.68 -0.27
C THR A 211 -7.00 1.47 -1.15
N LEU A 212 -7.25 2.77 -1.32
CA LEU A 212 -6.38 3.63 -2.13
C LEU A 212 -4.98 3.73 -1.52
N TYR A 213 -4.89 3.88 -0.19
CA TYR A 213 -3.62 3.84 0.51
C TYR A 213 -2.82 2.57 0.20
N ALA A 214 -3.44 1.39 0.33
CA ALA A 214 -2.77 0.10 0.15
C ALA A 214 -2.22 -0.07 -1.28
N VAL A 215 -3.02 0.27 -2.30
CA VAL A 215 -2.57 0.12 -3.70
C VAL A 215 -1.48 1.14 -4.07
N PHE A 216 -1.57 2.39 -3.59
CA PHE A 216 -0.52 3.38 -3.81
C PHE A 216 0.76 3.03 -3.04
N LEU A 217 0.66 2.50 -1.83
CA LEU A 217 1.80 1.99 -1.07
C LEU A 217 2.48 0.85 -1.80
N LEU A 218 1.73 -0.11 -2.34
CA LEU A 218 2.27 -1.19 -3.16
C LEU A 218 3.05 -0.63 -4.36
N LYS A 219 2.48 0.36 -5.07
CA LYS A 219 3.16 1.01 -6.19
C LYS A 219 4.41 1.76 -5.77
N PHE A 220 4.36 2.44 -4.63
CA PHE A 220 5.50 3.15 -4.05
C PHE A 220 6.66 2.19 -3.75
N MET A 221 6.38 1.03 -3.14
CA MET A 221 7.40 0.00 -2.87
C MET A 221 8.06 -0.53 -4.15
N VAL A 222 7.30 -0.72 -5.23
CA VAL A 222 7.83 -1.09 -6.54
C VAL A 222 8.79 -0.03 -7.09
N LEU A 223 8.42 1.25 -6.97
CA LEU A 223 9.27 2.36 -7.42
C LEU A 223 10.54 2.49 -6.57
N LEU A 224 10.44 2.31 -5.26
CA LEU A 224 11.61 2.28 -4.37
C LEU A 224 12.55 1.12 -4.71
N TYR A 225 12.01 -0.05 -5.02
CA TYR A 225 12.82 -1.18 -5.49
C TYR A 225 13.62 -0.82 -6.75
N ASP A 226 12.98 -0.19 -7.75
CA ASP A 226 13.67 0.22 -8.98
C ASP A 226 14.74 1.30 -8.72
N ILE A 227 14.48 2.22 -7.78
CA ILE A 227 15.47 3.21 -7.36
C ILE A 227 16.68 2.55 -6.70
N VAL A 228 16.45 1.63 -5.77
CA VAL A 228 17.52 0.91 -5.05
C VAL A 228 18.31 0.03 -6.01
N ASN A 229 17.63 -0.77 -6.84
CA ASN A 229 18.26 -1.71 -7.75
C ASN A 229 19.08 -1.02 -8.83
N SER A 230 18.67 0.17 -9.29
CA SER A 230 19.44 0.99 -10.23
C SER A 230 20.45 1.91 -9.55
N ASN A 231 20.61 1.84 -8.23
CA ASN A 231 21.45 2.73 -7.45
C ASN A 231 21.15 4.22 -7.71
N GLY A 232 19.85 4.55 -7.84
CA GLY A 232 19.36 5.92 -8.11
C GLY A 232 19.34 6.34 -9.60
N GLU A 233 19.86 5.53 -10.52
CA GLU A 233 19.86 5.86 -11.96
C GLU A 233 18.44 5.97 -12.52
N PHE A 234 17.48 5.24 -11.97
CA PHE A 234 16.06 5.29 -12.32
C PHE A 234 15.49 6.72 -12.29
N LEU A 235 15.95 7.54 -11.36
CA LEU A 235 15.47 8.93 -11.20
C LEU A 235 16.05 9.92 -12.23
N LYS A 236 17.01 9.52 -13.07
CA LYS A 236 17.54 10.39 -14.14
C LYS A 236 16.47 10.72 -15.19
N LYS A 237 15.56 9.80 -15.43
CA LYS A 237 14.44 10.01 -16.33
C LYS A 237 13.37 10.83 -15.60
N ASN A 238 13.10 12.05 -16.10
CA ASN A 238 12.18 13.00 -15.44
C ASN A 238 10.78 12.41 -15.19
N GLY A 239 10.24 11.62 -16.12
CA GLY A 239 8.96 10.95 -15.93
C GLY A 239 8.94 9.98 -14.73
N ASN A 240 10.05 9.32 -14.42
CA ASN A 240 10.14 8.43 -13.26
C ASN A 240 10.20 9.20 -11.94
N LEU A 241 10.89 10.35 -11.94
CA LEU A 241 10.91 11.23 -10.77
C LEU A 241 9.49 11.74 -10.48
N THR A 242 8.81 12.31 -11.48
CA THR A 242 7.43 12.82 -11.34
C THR A 242 6.47 11.70 -10.88
N LYS A 243 6.55 10.51 -11.49
CA LYS A 243 5.74 9.37 -11.10
C LYS A 243 5.97 8.99 -9.64
N THR A 244 7.23 8.96 -9.18
CA THR A 244 7.55 8.61 -7.79
C THR A 244 7.04 9.66 -6.81
N VAL A 245 7.18 10.95 -7.15
CA VAL A 245 6.61 12.06 -6.36
C VAL A 245 5.11 11.93 -6.23
N LEU A 246 4.39 11.77 -7.36
CA LEU A 246 2.92 11.67 -7.34
C LEU A 246 2.43 10.47 -6.51
N VAL A 247 3.07 9.31 -6.65
CA VAL A 247 2.72 8.12 -5.87
C VAL A 247 3.03 8.31 -4.40
N ALA A 248 4.17 8.92 -4.05
CA ALA A 248 4.53 9.21 -2.66
C ALA A 248 3.53 10.19 -2.01
N ILE A 249 3.15 11.26 -2.72
CA ILE A 249 2.12 12.20 -2.27
C ILE A 249 0.79 11.46 -2.06
N ALA A 250 0.37 10.59 -2.99
CA ALA A 250 -0.85 9.82 -2.83
C ALA A 250 -0.83 8.94 -1.57
N VAL A 251 0.31 8.27 -1.27
CA VAL A 251 0.48 7.50 -0.01
C VAL A 251 0.26 8.39 1.22
N CYS A 252 0.82 9.60 1.23
CA CYS A 252 0.66 10.55 2.34
C CYS A 252 -0.79 11.07 2.45
N CYS A 253 -1.45 11.34 1.31
CA CYS A 253 -2.78 11.94 1.26
C CYS A 253 -3.91 11.00 1.70
N PHE A 254 -3.77 9.68 1.47
CA PHE A 254 -4.84 8.74 1.79
C PHE A 254 -4.82 8.20 3.22
N ARG A 255 -3.71 8.36 3.95
CA ARG A 255 -3.63 7.94 5.37
C ARG A 255 -2.64 8.77 6.16
N SER A 256 -3.02 9.23 7.34
CA SER A 256 -2.13 10.03 8.21
C SER A 256 -0.82 9.31 8.54
N ASN A 257 -0.88 8.00 8.77
CA ASN A 257 0.32 7.18 8.99
C ASN A 257 1.15 6.97 7.71
N GLY A 258 0.58 7.20 6.53
CA GLY A 258 1.25 7.09 5.25
C GLY A 258 2.46 8.00 5.11
N THR A 259 2.38 9.18 5.71
CA THR A 259 3.49 10.13 5.83
C THR A 259 4.70 9.52 6.51
N VAL A 260 4.49 8.93 7.70
CA VAL A 260 5.57 8.30 8.47
C VAL A 260 6.19 7.15 7.69
N VAL A 261 5.35 6.28 7.10
CA VAL A 261 5.82 5.15 6.28
C VAL A 261 6.62 5.65 5.07
N CYS A 262 6.13 6.68 4.39
CA CYS A 262 6.79 7.25 3.22
C CYS A 262 8.16 7.85 3.60
N ILE A 263 8.21 8.70 4.64
CA ILE A 263 9.44 9.36 5.10
C ILE A 263 10.47 8.31 5.57
N CYS A 264 10.08 7.37 6.41
CA CYS A 264 10.97 6.31 6.88
C CYS A 264 11.53 5.48 5.73
N SER A 265 10.69 5.11 4.77
CA SER A 265 11.12 4.36 3.58
C SER A 265 12.10 5.15 2.72
N LEU A 266 11.88 6.46 2.56
CA LEU A 266 12.79 7.34 1.83
C LEU A 266 14.12 7.52 2.56
N ILE A 267 14.11 7.69 3.88
CA ILE A 267 15.33 7.77 4.70
C ILE A 267 16.17 6.49 4.55
N VAL A 268 15.55 5.32 4.72
CA VAL A 268 16.24 4.03 4.54
C VAL A 268 16.83 3.91 3.13
N THR A 269 16.06 4.29 2.11
CA THR A 269 16.52 4.26 0.72
C THR A 269 17.72 5.20 0.49
N LEU A 270 17.75 6.37 1.11
CA LEU A 270 18.87 7.31 1.01
C LEU A 270 20.20 6.72 1.51
N PHE A 271 20.15 5.91 2.57
CA PHE A 271 21.37 5.22 3.06
C PHE A 271 21.85 4.10 2.13
N VAL A 272 20.94 3.48 1.40
CA VAL A 272 21.26 2.37 0.50
C VAL A 272 21.83 2.85 -0.84
N ILE A 273 21.28 3.94 -1.42
CA ILE A 273 21.73 4.47 -2.70
C ILE A 273 23.04 5.24 -2.56
N LYS A 274 23.98 5.00 -3.50
CA LYS A 274 25.29 5.67 -3.53
C LYS A 274 25.35 6.77 -4.60
N LYS A 275 24.62 6.60 -5.71
CA LYS A 275 24.60 7.52 -6.86
C LYS A 275 23.31 8.35 -6.86
N ASN A 276 23.36 9.49 -7.57
CA ASN A 276 22.20 10.37 -7.80
C ASN A 276 21.45 10.84 -6.54
N ARG A 277 22.15 10.91 -5.41
CA ARG A 277 21.58 11.36 -4.11
C ARG A 277 20.91 12.73 -4.19
N LYS A 278 21.42 13.67 -5.05
CA LYS A 278 20.83 14.99 -5.20
C LYS A 278 19.38 14.93 -5.71
N ARG A 279 19.10 14.10 -6.74
CA ARG A 279 17.72 13.93 -7.25
C ARG A 279 16.82 13.21 -6.24
N PHE A 280 17.39 12.29 -5.49
CA PHE A 280 16.65 11.62 -4.44
C PHE A 280 16.33 12.57 -3.27
N LEU A 281 17.26 13.43 -2.87
CA LEU A 281 17.01 14.49 -1.88
C LEU A 281 15.93 15.47 -2.37
N LEU A 282 15.95 15.83 -3.66
CA LEU A 282 14.88 16.63 -4.25
C LEU A 282 13.51 15.93 -4.11
N LEU A 283 13.43 14.63 -4.42
CA LEU A 283 12.23 13.83 -4.18
C LEU A 283 11.76 13.92 -2.72
N MET A 284 12.67 13.74 -1.75
CA MET A 284 12.35 13.82 -0.32
C MET A 284 11.83 15.21 0.05
N ILE A 285 12.49 16.28 -0.39
CA ILE A 285 12.08 17.66 -0.11
C ILE A 285 10.68 17.93 -0.66
N VAL A 286 10.40 17.54 -1.91
CA VAL A 286 9.09 17.75 -2.54
C VAL A 286 8.00 16.97 -1.77
N VAL A 287 8.26 15.74 -1.35
CA VAL A 287 7.32 14.95 -0.55
C VAL A 287 7.10 15.59 0.83
N LEU A 288 8.15 16.08 1.49
CA LEU A 288 8.04 16.76 2.77
C LEU A 288 7.22 18.06 2.66
N VAL A 289 7.51 18.89 1.65
CA VAL A 289 6.76 20.14 1.40
C VAL A 289 5.30 19.83 1.06
N ALA A 290 5.03 18.86 0.20
CA ALA A 290 3.65 18.48 -0.11
C ALA A 290 2.88 18.03 1.15
N ASN A 291 3.57 17.42 2.09
CA ASN A 291 2.99 16.92 3.32
C ASN A 291 2.70 18.01 4.37
N THR A 292 3.33 19.19 4.27
CA THR A 292 2.97 20.33 5.14
C THR A 292 1.67 21.01 4.70
N VAL A 293 1.20 20.72 3.49
CA VAL A 293 -0.04 21.26 2.90
C VAL A 293 -1.23 20.28 3.08
N VAL A 294 -0.94 19.01 3.39
CA VAL A 294 -1.92 17.93 3.59
C VAL A 294 -2.25 17.74 5.06
#